data_409fe694dd7442470c9b2025648f1a52
#
_entry.id   409fe694dd7442470c9b2025648f1a52
#
_cell.length_a   1.000
_cell.length_b   1.000
_cell.length_c   1.000
_cell.angle_alpha   90.00
_cell.angle_beta   90.00
_cell.angle_gamma   90.00
#
_symmetry.space_group_name_H-M   'P 1'
#
loop_
_entity.id
_entity.type
_entity.pdbx_description
1 polymer ?
#
loop_
_entity_poly.entity_id
_entity_poly.type
_entity_poly.pdbx_seq_one_letter_code
_entity_poly.pdbx_strand_id
1 'polypeptide(L)'
;MSLEVGKQALDFLVANSGNRRNLEVDFFGGEPTMNFDVVKELVRYGRSLEGPHNKNFRFTLTTNGVLLDDDIMEFANREMANVVLSIDGRKEVNDYMRPTRNGKGSYDLIVPKFRKFAELRNQTNYYVRGTFTHHNLDFSEDVLHLADLGFKQISVEPVVAPPEEPYAIREEDLPKLLEEYDKLAKEMIKREKEGRGFNFFHFMIDLTQGPCVAKRLSGCGSGTEYLAVTPWGDLYPCHQFVGMDEFKLGDVWHGVQAEEIRDEFKL
;
A
#
# COMPACT_ATOMS: atom_id res chain seq x y z
N MET A 1 -2.56 -16.56 -6.61
CA MET A 1 -1.17 -17.03 -6.80
C MET A 1 -1.03 -18.40 -6.17
N SER A 2 -0.37 -19.33 -6.87
CA SER A 2 0.02 -20.61 -6.28
C SER A 2 1.27 -20.47 -5.41
N LEU A 3 1.51 -21.47 -4.53
CA LEU A 3 2.73 -21.48 -3.71
C LEU A 3 4.01 -21.58 -4.57
N GLU A 4 3.95 -22.30 -5.68
CA GLU A 4 5.07 -22.47 -6.62
C GLU A 4 5.46 -21.11 -7.24
N VAL A 5 4.49 -20.39 -7.80
CA VAL A 5 4.72 -19.06 -8.38
C VAL A 5 5.28 -18.09 -7.33
N GLY A 6 4.72 -18.11 -6.12
CA GLY A 6 5.18 -17.23 -5.05
C GLY A 6 6.62 -17.54 -4.60
N LYS A 7 7.00 -18.82 -4.50
CA LYS A 7 8.40 -19.20 -4.20
C LYS A 7 9.35 -18.76 -5.31
N GLN A 8 8.98 -18.99 -6.58
CA GLN A 8 9.76 -18.54 -7.72
C GLN A 8 9.95 -17.02 -7.73
N ALA A 9 8.91 -16.25 -7.33
CA ALA A 9 9.01 -14.81 -7.21
C ALA A 9 10.00 -14.38 -6.11
N LEU A 10 10.05 -15.07 -4.97
CA LEU A 10 11.02 -14.79 -3.91
C LEU A 10 12.44 -15.17 -4.35
N ASP A 11 12.64 -16.29 -5.06
CA ASP A 11 13.92 -16.69 -5.63
C ASP A 11 14.40 -15.67 -6.67
N PHE A 12 13.50 -15.21 -7.54
CA PHE A 12 13.77 -14.15 -8.51
C PHE A 12 14.21 -12.85 -7.80
N LEU A 13 13.52 -12.45 -6.73
CA LEU A 13 13.88 -11.26 -5.96
C LEU A 13 15.27 -11.38 -5.35
N VAL A 14 15.60 -12.53 -4.75
CA VAL A 14 16.94 -12.80 -4.18
C VAL A 14 18.00 -12.73 -5.26
N ALA A 15 17.79 -13.41 -6.41
CA ALA A 15 18.75 -13.47 -7.50
C ALA A 15 19.04 -12.08 -8.11
N ASN A 16 18.05 -11.19 -8.16
CA ASN A 16 18.15 -9.86 -8.77
C ASN A 16 18.49 -8.75 -7.78
N SER A 17 18.58 -9.03 -6.49
CA SER A 17 18.82 -8.03 -5.44
C SER A 17 20.29 -7.61 -5.25
N GLY A 18 21.22 -8.26 -5.92
CA GLY A 18 22.65 -7.97 -5.80
C GLY A 18 23.10 -7.92 -4.34
N ASN A 19 23.79 -6.86 -3.94
CA ASN A 19 24.29 -6.66 -2.58
C ASN A 19 23.24 -6.08 -1.60
N ARG A 20 22.01 -5.82 -2.02
CA ARG A 20 20.96 -5.31 -1.14
C ARG A 20 20.58 -6.36 -0.12
N ARG A 21 20.74 -6.03 1.15
CA ARG A 21 20.41 -6.94 2.25
C ARG A 21 18.91 -6.94 2.56
N ASN A 22 18.29 -5.77 2.61
CA ASN A 22 16.87 -5.64 2.93
C ASN A 22 16.04 -5.78 1.66
N LEU A 23 15.11 -6.72 1.66
CA LEU A 23 14.19 -6.99 0.56
C LEU A 23 12.76 -6.79 1.07
N GLU A 24 11.96 -6.04 0.32
CA GLU A 24 10.58 -5.77 0.68
C GLU A 24 9.63 -6.59 -0.20
N VAL A 25 8.62 -7.19 0.42
CA VAL A 25 7.60 -7.98 -0.25
C VAL A 25 6.25 -7.55 0.28
N ASP A 26 5.39 -7.02 -0.60
CA ASP A 26 4.02 -6.66 -0.26
C ASP A 26 3.04 -7.71 -0.80
N PHE A 27 2.32 -8.36 0.09
CA PHE A 27 1.17 -9.17 -0.26
C PHE A 27 0.00 -8.23 -0.54
N PHE A 28 -0.23 -8.02 -1.83
CA PHE A 28 -1.15 -7.05 -2.39
C PHE A 28 -2.07 -7.70 -3.43
N GLY A 29 -2.98 -6.93 -4.01
CA GLY A 29 -3.82 -7.30 -5.14
C GLY A 29 -4.97 -8.25 -4.79
N GLY A 30 -6.16 -7.98 -5.29
CA GLY A 30 -7.38 -8.64 -4.84
C GLY A 30 -7.54 -8.53 -3.32
N GLU A 31 -7.46 -9.66 -2.62
CA GLU A 31 -7.43 -9.71 -1.16
C GLU A 31 -6.53 -10.87 -0.70
N PRO A 32 -5.34 -10.60 -0.15
CA PRO A 32 -4.39 -11.65 0.24
C PRO A 32 -4.92 -12.60 1.31
N THR A 33 -5.80 -12.13 2.20
CA THR A 33 -6.37 -12.96 3.27
C THR A 33 -7.30 -14.06 2.74
N MET A 34 -7.76 -13.99 1.49
CA MET A 34 -8.48 -15.08 0.83
C MET A 34 -7.59 -16.29 0.53
N ASN A 35 -6.28 -16.11 0.50
CA ASN A 35 -5.30 -17.18 0.24
C ASN A 35 -4.19 -17.17 1.31
N PHE A 36 -4.61 -16.99 2.57
CA PHE A 36 -3.71 -16.69 3.67
C PHE A 36 -2.75 -17.82 4.00
N ASP A 37 -3.13 -19.07 3.75
CA ASP A 37 -2.23 -20.22 3.94
C ASP A 37 -1.02 -20.15 3.00
N VAL A 38 -1.22 -19.69 1.77
CA VAL A 38 -0.11 -19.44 0.83
C VAL A 38 0.76 -18.28 1.34
N VAL A 39 0.16 -17.19 1.86
CA VAL A 39 0.92 -16.10 2.47
C VAL A 39 1.82 -16.59 3.60
N LYS A 40 1.27 -17.40 4.52
CA LYS A 40 2.04 -18.00 5.63
C LYS A 40 3.21 -18.86 5.13
N GLU A 41 2.98 -19.68 4.11
CA GLU A 41 4.03 -20.53 3.54
C GLU A 41 5.12 -19.71 2.82
N LEU A 42 4.74 -18.64 2.12
CA LEU A 42 5.69 -17.75 1.45
C LEU A 42 6.53 -16.97 2.46
N VAL A 43 5.96 -16.50 3.55
CA VAL A 43 6.72 -15.87 4.65
C VAL A 43 7.73 -16.86 5.23
N ARG A 44 7.31 -18.09 5.52
CA ARG A 44 8.21 -19.14 6.03
C ARG A 44 9.34 -19.45 5.05
N TYR A 45 9.01 -19.55 3.76
CA TYR A 45 9.98 -19.75 2.70
C TYR A 45 10.98 -18.59 2.60
N GLY A 46 10.50 -17.35 2.56
CA GLY A 46 11.38 -16.16 2.55
C GLY A 46 12.33 -16.13 3.75
N ARG A 47 11.84 -16.43 4.97
CA ARG A 47 12.69 -16.55 6.17
C ARG A 47 13.78 -17.58 6.00
N SER A 48 13.50 -18.71 5.32
CA SER A 48 14.50 -19.75 5.06
C SER A 48 15.63 -19.32 4.11
N LEU A 49 15.36 -18.32 3.25
CA LEU A 49 16.35 -17.75 2.32
C LEU A 49 17.29 -16.72 2.99
N GLU A 50 16.91 -16.16 4.14
CA GLU A 50 17.65 -15.05 4.77
C GLU A 50 19.10 -15.43 5.13
N GLY A 51 19.28 -16.52 5.84
CA GLY A 51 20.62 -16.98 6.27
C GLY A 51 21.54 -17.33 5.10
N PRO A 52 21.14 -18.26 4.19
CA PRO A 52 21.96 -18.67 3.06
C PRO A 52 22.38 -17.56 2.11
N HIS A 53 21.50 -16.54 1.94
CA HIS A 53 21.73 -15.46 0.98
C HIS A 53 22.13 -14.12 1.62
N ASN A 54 22.29 -14.06 2.95
CA ASN A 54 22.55 -12.84 3.71
C ASN A 54 21.53 -11.74 3.40
N LYS A 55 20.24 -12.11 3.37
CA LYS A 55 19.11 -11.22 3.13
C LYS A 55 18.28 -11.02 4.42
N ASN A 56 17.44 -10.02 4.41
CA ASN A 56 16.46 -9.73 5.44
C ASN A 56 15.16 -9.32 4.77
N PHE A 57 14.14 -10.14 4.85
CA PHE A 57 12.83 -9.87 4.25
C PHE A 57 11.97 -9.02 5.18
N ARG A 58 11.40 -7.97 4.64
CA ARG A 58 10.39 -7.14 5.26
C ARG A 58 9.07 -7.35 4.53
N PHE A 59 8.19 -8.11 5.16
CA PHE A 59 6.89 -8.40 4.59
C PHE A 59 5.88 -7.32 4.96
N THR A 60 5.06 -6.91 4.01
CA THR A 60 3.89 -6.05 4.18
C THR A 60 2.64 -6.83 3.78
N LEU A 61 1.55 -6.60 4.47
CA LEU A 61 0.22 -7.13 4.14
C LEU A 61 -0.72 -5.96 3.89
N THR A 62 -1.29 -5.88 2.69
CA THR A 62 -2.34 -4.92 2.34
C THR A 62 -3.68 -5.63 2.28
N THR A 63 -4.64 -5.25 3.13
CA THR A 63 -5.93 -5.94 3.26
C THR A 63 -7.12 -4.99 3.31
N ASN A 64 -8.26 -5.42 2.74
CA ASN A 64 -9.54 -4.76 2.90
C ASN A 64 -10.22 -5.05 4.27
N GLY A 65 -9.65 -5.92 5.08
CA GLY A 65 -10.07 -6.21 6.45
C GLY A 65 -11.32 -7.08 6.61
N VAL A 66 -12.02 -7.41 5.54
CA VAL A 66 -13.27 -8.20 5.64
C VAL A 66 -13.05 -9.54 6.33
N LEU A 67 -11.97 -10.24 5.95
CA LEU A 67 -11.60 -11.55 6.50
C LEU A 67 -10.63 -11.46 7.68
N LEU A 68 -10.21 -10.25 8.07
CA LEU A 68 -9.27 -10.07 9.19
C LEU A 68 -9.89 -10.60 10.48
N ASP A 69 -9.26 -11.60 11.08
CA ASP A 69 -9.60 -12.23 12.35
C ASP A 69 -8.40 -12.23 13.32
N ASP A 70 -8.57 -12.83 14.49
CA ASP A 70 -7.54 -12.83 15.51
C ASP A 70 -6.30 -13.63 15.11
N ASP A 71 -6.46 -14.74 14.40
CA ASP A 71 -5.35 -15.58 13.93
C ASP A 71 -4.50 -14.84 12.88
N ILE A 72 -5.16 -14.14 11.95
CA ILE A 72 -4.49 -13.29 10.94
C ILE A 72 -3.77 -12.13 11.63
N MET A 73 -4.41 -11.47 12.61
CA MET A 73 -3.81 -10.36 13.37
C MET A 73 -2.57 -10.83 14.14
N GLU A 74 -2.62 -11.97 14.81
CA GLU A 74 -1.49 -12.54 15.54
C GLU A 74 -0.32 -12.85 14.60
N PHE A 75 -0.59 -13.53 13.49
CA PHE A 75 0.43 -13.82 12.48
C PHE A 75 1.05 -12.54 11.91
N ALA A 76 0.21 -11.56 11.53
CA ALA A 76 0.68 -10.31 10.98
C ALA A 76 1.51 -9.49 12.00
N ASN A 77 1.15 -9.51 13.28
CA ASN A 77 1.93 -8.85 14.33
C ASN A 77 3.31 -9.48 14.52
N ARG A 78 3.44 -10.79 14.30
CA ARG A 78 4.72 -11.50 14.46
C ARG A 78 5.62 -11.37 13.23
N GLU A 79 5.04 -11.45 12.02
CA GLU A 79 5.79 -11.64 10.78
C GLU A 79 5.85 -10.41 9.87
N MET A 80 4.82 -9.54 9.89
CA MET A 80 4.73 -8.40 8.99
C MET A 80 5.42 -7.17 9.57
N ALA A 81 6.41 -6.65 8.84
CA ALA A 81 7.07 -5.39 9.17
C ALA A 81 6.10 -4.21 9.11
N ASN A 82 5.13 -4.27 8.21
CA ASN A 82 4.07 -3.27 8.08
C ASN A 82 2.75 -3.92 7.68
N VAL A 83 1.63 -3.27 7.98
CA VAL A 83 0.30 -3.66 7.51
C VAL A 83 -0.46 -2.44 7.01
N VAL A 84 -1.06 -2.57 5.84
CA VAL A 84 -1.90 -1.54 5.23
C VAL A 84 -3.37 -1.98 5.33
N LEU A 85 -4.16 -1.18 6.03
CA LEU A 85 -5.58 -1.40 6.29
C LEU A 85 -6.40 -0.48 5.39
N SER A 86 -7.05 -1.04 4.38
CA SER A 86 -7.71 -0.26 3.32
C SER A 86 -9.07 0.30 3.79
N ILE A 87 -9.14 1.62 3.94
CA ILE A 87 -10.36 2.37 4.31
C ILE A 87 -10.25 3.80 3.76
N ASP A 88 -11.30 4.31 3.12
CA ASP A 88 -11.24 5.59 2.41
C ASP A 88 -11.60 6.81 3.26
N GLY A 89 -12.15 6.62 4.47
CA GLY A 89 -12.50 7.73 5.35
C GLY A 89 -13.84 7.54 6.04
N ARG A 90 -14.71 8.57 5.97
CA ARG A 90 -16.07 8.54 6.51
C ARG A 90 -16.88 7.38 5.93
N LYS A 91 -17.90 6.94 6.66
CA LYS A 91 -18.71 5.77 6.30
C LYS A 91 -19.28 5.86 4.90
N GLU A 92 -19.89 6.98 4.56
CA GLU A 92 -20.52 7.21 3.25
C GLU A 92 -19.51 7.18 2.11
N VAL A 93 -18.30 7.71 2.31
CA VAL A 93 -17.19 7.68 1.32
C VAL A 93 -16.69 6.25 1.15
N ASN A 94 -16.37 5.59 2.25
CA ASN A 94 -15.88 4.21 2.21
C ASN A 94 -16.90 3.25 1.59
N ASP A 95 -18.17 3.31 2.01
CA ASP A 95 -19.19 2.37 1.58
C ASP A 95 -19.61 2.58 0.13
N TYR A 96 -19.42 3.79 -0.42
CA TYR A 96 -19.63 4.09 -1.83
C TYR A 96 -18.56 3.41 -2.72
N MET A 97 -17.28 3.53 -2.35
CA MET A 97 -16.15 3.02 -3.16
C MET A 97 -15.79 1.56 -2.84
N ARG A 98 -16.10 1.08 -1.63
CA ARG A 98 -15.78 -0.28 -1.14
C ARG A 98 -17.01 -1.05 -0.69
N PRO A 99 -18.00 -1.26 -1.57
CA PRO A 99 -19.13 -2.11 -1.23
C PRO A 99 -18.69 -3.57 -1.09
N THR A 100 -19.38 -4.31 -0.24
CA THR A 100 -19.26 -5.77 -0.17
C THR A 100 -19.95 -6.41 -1.39
N ARG A 101 -19.67 -7.70 -1.65
CA ARG A 101 -20.25 -8.43 -2.81
C ARG A 101 -21.79 -8.42 -2.86
N ASN A 102 -22.46 -8.23 -1.73
CA ASN A 102 -23.91 -8.12 -1.63
C ASN A 102 -24.44 -6.69 -1.71
N GLY A 103 -23.58 -5.72 -2.09
CA GLY A 103 -23.92 -4.30 -2.25
C GLY A 103 -24.09 -3.52 -0.95
N LYS A 104 -23.82 -4.13 0.23
CA LYS A 104 -23.80 -3.42 1.51
C LYS A 104 -22.45 -2.74 1.72
N GLY A 105 -22.43 -1.69 2.53
CA GLY A 105 -21.16 -1.05 2.93
C GLY A 105 -20.26 -2.00 3.73
N SER A 106 -18.96 -1.74 3.68
CA SER A 106 -17.94 -2.49 4.41
C SER A 106 -17.49 -1.81 5.71
N TYR A 107 -17.76 -0.51 5.87
CA TYR A 107 -17.26 0.32 6.97
C TYR A 107 -17.54 -0.27 8.37
N ASP A 108 -18.80 -0.57 8.68
CA ASP A 108 -19.19 -1.09 10.01
C ASP A 108 -18.56 -2.45 10.33
N LEU A 109 -18.21 -3.21 9.28
CA LEU A 109 -17.55 -4.51 9.42
C LEU A 109 -16.05 -4.37 9.71
N ILE A 110 -15.37 -3.42 9.06
CA ILE A 110 -13.90 -3.34 9.09
C ILE A 110 -13.38 -2.43 10.22
N VAL A 111 -14.05 -1.33 10.55
CA VAL A 111 -13.56 -0.34 11.52
C VAL A 111 -13.28 -0.94 12.89
N PRO A 112 -14.16 -1.78 13.50
CA PRO A 112 -13.85 -2.39 14.79
C PRO A 112 -12.59 -3.27 14.75
N LYS A 113 -12.39 -4.00 13.64
CA LYS A 113 -11.21 -4.86 13.43
C LYS A 113 -9.94 -4.04 13.28
N PHE A 114 -9.98 -2.97 12.49
CA PHE A 114 -8.85 -2.08 12.27
C PHE A 114 -8.40 -1.37 13.54
N ARG A 115 -9.34 -0.89 14.35
CA ARG A 115 -9.04 -0.28 15.65
C ARG A 115 -8.35 -1.29 16.58
N LYS A 116 -8.93 -2.49 16.72
CA LYS A 116 -8.32 -3.57 17.50
C LYS A 116 -6.89 -3.87 17.02
N PHE A 117 -6.69 -3.98 15.71
CA PHE A 117 -5.39 -4.30 15.14
C PHE A 117 -4.36 -3.17 15.36
N ALA A 118 -4.75 -1.91 15.17
CA ALA A 118 -3.89 -0.76 15.44
C ALA A 118 -3.44 -0.69 16.91
N GLU A 119 -4.34 -0.99 17.85
CA GLU A 119 -4.04 -1.10 19.27
C GLU A 119 -3.05 -2.24 19.58
N LEU A 120 -3.27 -3.44 19.01
CA LEU A 120 -2.36 -4.58 19.14
C LEU A 120 -0.96 -4.28 18.60
N ARG A 121 -0.81 -3.37 17.64
CA ARG A 121 0.46 -2.89 17.12
C ARG A 121 1.01 -1.67 17.84
N ASN A 122 0.43 -1.27 18.98
CA ASN A 122 0.82 -0.05 19.72
C ASN A 122 0.85 1.20 18.84
N GLN A 123 -0.07 1.32 17.91
CA GLN A 123 -0.19 2.43 16.97
C GLN A 123 1.05 2.66 16.07
N THR A 124 1.82 1.60 15.79
CA THR A 124 3.02 1.65 14.95
C THR A 124 3.03 0.56 13.86
N ASN A 125 3.85 0.75 12.83
CA ASN A 125 4.06 -0.22 11.76
C ASN A 125 2.75 -0.67 11.06
N TYR A 126 1.82 0.24 10.90
CA TYR A 126 0.62 0.09 10.08
C TYR A 126 0.26 1.43 9.45
N TYR A 127 -0.58 1.39 8.44
CA TYR A 127 -1.31 2.54 7.93
C TYR A 127 -2.77 2.16 7.70
N VAL A 128 -3.70 3.03 8.11
CA VAL A 128 -5.00 3.07 7.47
C VAL A 128 -4.81 3.84 6.18
N ARG A 129 -5.15 3.22 5.04
CA ARG A 129 -4.91 3.80 3.73
C ARG A 129 -6.19 3.85 2.91
N GLY A 130 -6.49 5.04 2.45
CA GLY A 130 -7.63 5.34 1.60
C GLY A 130 -7.25 6.07 0.34
N THR A 131 -8.27 6.30 -0.48
CA THR A 131 -8.14 7.04 -1.73
C THR A 131 -9.25 8.10 -1.78
N PHE A 132 -8.89 9.35 -2.05
CA PHE A 132 -9.88 10.38 -2.34
C PHE A 132 -10.05 10.56 -3.86
N THR A 133 -11.24 10.99 -4.25
CA THR A 133 -11.68 11.05 -5.63
C THR A 133 -12.36 12.40 -5.91
N HIS A 134 -12.80 12.63 -7.14
CA HIS A 134 -13.66 13.77 -7.48
C HIS A 134 -14.94 13.84 -6.60
N HIS A 135 -15.41 12.72 -6.06
CA HIS A 135 -16.63 12.66 -5.25
C HIS A 135 -16.44 13.11 -3.79
N ASN A 136 -15.20 13.15 -3.28
CA ASN A 136 -14.88 13.55 -1.91
C ASN A 136 -13.66 14.48 -1.87
N LEU A 137 -13.77 15.61 -2.58
CA LEU A 137 -12.70 16.63 -2.61
C LEU A 137 -12.42 17.23 -1.23
N ASP A 138 -13.36 17.10 -0.27
CA ASP A 138 -13.20 17.45 1.14
C ASP A 138 -12.44 16.37 1.94
N PHE A 139 -11.49 15.71 1.32
CA PHE A 139 -10.74 14.57 1.87
C PHE A 139 -10.09 14.84 3.24
N SER A 140 -9.87 16.11 3.60
CA SER A 140 -9.36 16.46 4.93
C SER A 140 -10.32 16.00 6.03
N GLU A 141 -11.64 16.01 5.79
CA GLU A 141 -12.63 15.49 6.73
C GLU A 141 -12.51 13.96 6.88
N ASP A 142 -12.15 13.24 5.81
CA ASP A 142 -11.92 11.80 5.86
C ASP A 142 -10.69 11.47 6.69
N VAL A 143 -9.60 12.21 6.51
CA VAL A 143 -8.37 12.06 7.30
C VAL A 143 -8.65 12.37 8.79
N LEU A 144 -9.35 13.47 9.07
CA LEU A 144 -9.69 13.87 10.44
C LEU A 144 -10.63 12.86 11.11
N HIS A 145 -11.58 12.31 10.36
CA HIS A 145 -12.46 11.25 10.82
C HIS A 145 -11.66 9.99 11.23
N LEU A 146 -10.71 9.55 10.40
CA LEU A 146 -9.84 8.42 10.75
C LEU A 146 -9.01 8.71 12.00
N ALA A 147 -8.49 9.92 12.15
CA ALA A 147 -7.78 10.34 13.37
C ALA A 147 -8.69 10.33 14.61
N ASP A 148 -9.95 10.73 14.47
CA ASP A 148 -10.94 10.74 15.57
C ASP A 148 -11.39 9.32 15.96
N LEU A 149 -11.29 8.33 15.05
CA LEU A 149 -11.43 6.92 15.37
C LEU A 149 -10.24 6.34 16.18
N GLY A 150 -9.17 7.13 16.37
CA GLY A 150 -7.99 6.78 17.15
C GLY A 150 -6.81 6.25 16.33
N PHE A 151 -6.87 6.26 15.00
CA PHE A 151 -5.73 5.89 14.16
C PHE A 151 -4.63 6.95 14.19
N LYS A 152 -3.38 6.51 14.35
CA LYS A 152 -2.20 7.39 14.41
C LYS A 152 -1.37 7.40 13.15
N GLN A 153 -1.58 6.45 12.24
CA GLN A 153 -0.84 6.33 10.99
C GLN A 153 -1.84 6.34 9.83
N ILE A 154 -1.93 7.45 9.11
CA ILE A 154 -2.96 7.70 8.10
C ILE A 154 -2.32 8.06 6.77
N SER A 155 -2.80 7.43 5.69
CA SER A 155 -2.41 7.71 4.31
C SER A 155 -3.67 7.75 3.46
N VAL A 156 -4.02 8.90 2.91
CA VAL A 156 -5.14 9.06 1.99
C VAL A 156 -4.62 9.72 0.73
N GLU A 157 -4.63 8.96 -0.36
CA GLU A 157 -3.97 9.30 -1.62
C GLU A 157 -4.98 9.82 -2.65
N PRO A 158 -4.57 10.68 -3.59
CA PRO A 158 -5.41 11.00 -4.74
C PRO A 158 -5.60 9.77 -5.62
N VAL A 159 -6.80 9.59 -6.16
CA VAL A 159 -7.02 8.54 -7.16
C VAL A 159 -6.21 8.83 -8.43
N VAL A 160 -5.58 7.78 -8.96
CA VAL A 160 -5.00 7.80 -10.30
C VAL A 160 -5.93 6.98 -11.18
N ALA A 161 -6.62 7.66 -12.10
CA ALA A 161 -7.61 7.06 -12.99
C ALA A 161 -7.61 7.77 -14.34
N PRO A 162 -8.03 7.09 -15.42
CA PRO A 162 -8.25 7.72 -16.71
C PRO A 162 -9.22 8.90 -16.57
N PRO A 163 -9.01 10.02 -17.32
CA PRO A 163 -9.82 11.24 -17.17
C PRO A 163 -11.31 11.07 -17.44
N GLU A 164 -11.69 10.05 -18.20
CA GLU A 164 -13.07 9.69 -18.54
C GLU A 164 -13.84 9.03 -17.38
N GLU A 165 -13.13 8.55 -16.38
CA GLU A 165 -13.77 7.94 -15.23
C GLU A 165 -14.48 8.98 -14.38
N PRO A 166 -15.73 8.72 -13.92
CA PRO A 166 -16.54 9.73 -13.22
C PRO A 166 -15.95 10.12 -11.87
N TYR A 167 -15.08 9.31 -11.29
CA TYR A 167 -14.39 9.55 -10.01
C TYR A 167 -12.98 10.14 -10.19
N ALA A 168 -12.49 10.31 -11.42
CA ALA A 168 -11.17 10.87 -11.68
C ALA A 168 -11.07 12.32 -11.20
N ILE A 169 -9.95 12.68 -10.60
CA ILE A 169 -9.62 14.06 -10.22
C ILE A 169 -9.33 14.85 -11.50
N ARG A 170 -9.89 16.05 -11.57
CA ARG A 170 -9.81 16.95 -12.74
C ARG A 170 -8.98 18.17 -12.39
N GLU A 171 -8.51 18.89 -13.41
CA GLU A 171 -7.76 20.14 -13.22
C GLU A 171 -8.57 21.18 -12.44
N GLU A 172 -9.88 21.25 -12.68
CA GLU A 172 -10.81 22.15 -11.96
C GLU A 172 -10.94 21.86 -10.45
N ASP A 173 -10.56 20.65 -10.00
CA ASP A 173 -10.60 20.24 -8.60
C ASP A 173 -9.37 20.72 -7.81
N LEU A 174 -8.26 21.01 -8.50
CA LEU A 174 -6.97 21.31 -7.87
C LEU A 174 -7.02 22.48 -6.89
N PRO A 175 -7.70 23.62 -7.18
CA PRO A 175 -7.81 24.70 -6.19
C PRO A 175 -8.46 24.25 -4.88
N LYS A 176 -9.51 23.43 -4.97
CA LYS A 176 -10.19 22.88 -3.79
C LYS A 176 -9.29 21.92 -3.01
N LEU A 177 -8.57 21.08 -3.70
CA LEU A 177 -7.63 20.14 -3.06
C LEU A 177 -6.51 20.88 -2.31
N LEU A 178 -5.96 21.95 -2.88
CA LEU A 178 -4.96 22.78 -2.22
C LEU A 178 -5.50 23.42 -0.93
N GLU A 179 -6.73 23.94 -0.96
CA GLU A 179 -7.40 24.47 0.25
C GLU A 179 -7.57 23.38 1.33
N GLU A 180 -7.91 22.16 0.94
CA GLU A 180 -8.09 21.03 1.87
C GLU A 180 -6.77 20.58 2.49
N TYR A 181 -5.66 20.57 1.73
CA TYR A 181 -4.32 20.34 2.29
C TYR A 181 -3.94 21.42 3.32
N ASP A 182 -4.20 22.69 3.02
CA ASP A 182 -3.94 23.80 3.94
C ASP A 182 -4.79 23.70 5.23
N LYS A 183 -6.05 23.34 5.10
CA LYS A 183 -6.96 23.10 6.21
C LYS A 183 -6.47 21.94 7.08
N LEU A 184 -6.11 20.84 6.46
CA LEU A 184 -5.59 19.66 7.16
C LEU A 184 -4.30 20.00 7.93
N ALA A 185 -3.36 20.71 7.31
CA ALA A 185 -2.10 21.11 7.94
C ALA A 185 -2.35 21.98 9.19
N LYS A 186 -3.26 22.95 9.10
CA LYS A 186 -3.63 23.82 10.23
C LYS A 186 -4.26 23.03 11.39
N GLU A 187 -5.18 22.12 11.07
CA GLU A 187 -5.82 21.28 12.09
C GLU A 187 -4.84 20.27 12.72
N MET A 188 -3.90 19.72 11.95
CA MET A 188 -2.84 18.85 12.49
C MET A 188 -1.94 19.59 13.47
N ILE A 189 -1.52 20.82 13.15
CA ILE A 189 -0.72 21.66 14.07
C ILE A 189 -1.49 21.93 15.37
N LYS A 190 -2.78 22.22 15.28
CA LYS A 190 -3.63 22.42 16.45
C LYS A 190 -3.74 21.17 17.29
N ARG A 191 -4.06 20.02 16.68
CA ARG A 191 -4.16 18.72 17.36
C ARG A 191 -2.86 18.30 18.02
N GLU A 192 -1.71 18.57 17.38
CA GLU A 192 -0.39 18.30 17.97
C GLU A 192 -0.18 19.08 19.27
N LYS A 193 -0.51 20.39 19.28
CA LYS A 193 -0.44 21.22 20.50
C LYS A 193 -1.37 20.76 21.62
N GLU A 194 -2.47 20.11 21.27
CA GLU A 194 -3.46 19.55 22.19
C GLU A 194 -3.12 18.11 22.67
N GLY A 195 -1.99 17.54 22.21
CA GLY A 195 -1.60 16.16 22.52
C GLY A 195 -2.43 15.09 21.81
N ARG A 196 -3.14 15.46 20.74
CA ARG A 196 -3.97 14.59 19.91
C ARG A 196 -3.40 14.37 18.50
N GLY A 197 -2.08 14.57 18.36
CA GLY A 197 -1.37 14.43 17.09
C GLY A 197 -1.49 13.05 16.45
N PHE A 198 -1.36 13.02 15.14
CA PHE A 198 -1.31 11.81 14.30
C PHE A 198 -0.38 12.07 13.10
N ASN A 199 0.10 10.99 12.47
CA ASN A 199 0.92 11.08 11.26
C ASN A 199 0.02 11.02 10.03
N PHE A 200 0.20 11.97 9.12
CA PHE A 200 -0.35 11.94 7.78
C PHE A 200 0.79 11.75 6.77
N PHE A 201 0.74 10.69 5.98
CA PHE A 201 1.87 10.24 5.15
C PHE A 201 2.43 11.33 4.24
N HIS A 202 1.58 12.14 3.60
CA HIS A 202 2.02 13.21 2.70
C HIS A 202 2.82 14.32 3.40
N PHE A 203 2.66 14.49 4.71
CA PHE A 203 3.38 15.50 5.49
C PHE A 203 4.59 14.95 6.24
N MET A 204 4.88 13.66 6.11
CA MET A 204 6.07 13.02 6.70
C MET A 204 7.31 13.28 5.83
N ILE A 205 7.73 14.55 5.74
CA ILE A 205 8.90 14.99 4.98
C ILE A 205 9.99 15.36 5.97
N ASP A 206 11.16 14.72 5.85
CA ASP A 206 12.35 15.14 6.59
C ASP A 206 12.99 16.37 5.92
N LEU A 207 12.74 17.55 6.49
CA LEU A 207 13.28 18.81 6.00
C LEU A 207 14.74 19.03 6.43
N THR A 208 15.30 18.22 7.32
CA THR A 208 16.65 18.41 7.88
C THR A 208 17.74 17.87 6.97
N GLN A 209 17.45 16.86 6.16
CA GLN A 209 18.40 16.19 5.28
C GLN A 209 18.27 16.60 3.80
N GLY A 210 17.33 17.49 3.49
CA GLY A 210 17.02 17.88 2.12
C GLY A 210 16.30 16.76 1.33
N PRO A 211 15.98 17.02 0.05
CA PRO A 211 15.23 16.07 -0.76
C PRO A 211 16.08 14.86 -1.12
N CYS A 212 15.46 13.68 -1.10
CA CYS A 212 16.10 12.43 -1.51
C CYS A 212 16.51 12.49 -3.00
N VAL A 213 17.80 12.49 -3.27
CA VAL A 213 18.35 12.55 -4.64
C VAL A 213 17.91 11.32 -5.44
N ALA A 214 17.88 10.13 -4.83
CA ALA A 214 17.44 8.91 -5.50
C ALA A 214 15.99 9.00 -6.00
N LYS A 215 15.07 9.54 -5.20
CA LYS A 215 13.68 9.78 -5.62
C LYS A 215 13.54 10.80 -6.75
N ARG A 216 14.48 11.75 -6.85
CA ARG A 216 14.50 12.70 -7.97
C ARG A 216 14.98 12.09 -9.27
N LEU A 217 15.85 11.08 -9.19
CA LEU A 217 16.46 10.45 -10.35
C LEU A 217 15.66 9.23 -10.86
N SER A 218 14.99 8.52 -9.96
CA SER A 218 14.28 7.26 -10.29
C SER A 218 12.79 7.27 -9.96
N GLY A 219 12.24 8.42 -9.56
CA GLY A 219 10.82 8.55 -9.18
C GLY A 219 10.43 7.57 -8.07
N CYS A 220 9.35 6.81 -8.27
CA CYS A 220 8.88 5.78 -7.33
C CYS A 220 9.64 4.46 -7.45
N GLY A 221 10.54 4.32 -8.43
CA GLY A 221 11.28 3.09 -8.71
C GLY A 221 10.50 2.01 -9.48
N SER A 222 9.33 2.37 -10.03
CA SER A 222 8.55 1.47 -10.88
C SER A 222 9.42 0.90 -12.00
N GLY A 223 9.31 -0.41 -12.25
CA GLY A 223 10.09 -1.11 -13.28
C GLY A 223 11.56 -1.37 -12.94
N THR A 224 12.13 -0.64 -11.98
CA THR A 224 13.58 -0.73 -11.63
C THR A 224 13.83 -1.22 -10.21
N GLU A 225 13.28 -0.53 -9.21
CA GLU A 225 13.41 -0.86 -7.80
C GLU A 225 12.19 -1.64 -7.27
N TYR A 226 11.08 -1.54 -7.95
CA TYR A 226 9.80 -2.15 -7.63
C TYR A 226 9.23 -2.84 -8.87
N LEU A 227 8.73 -4.06 -8.67
CA LEU A 227 8.03 -4.85 -9.69
C LEU A 227 6.76 -5.46 -9.11
N ALA A 228 5.72 -5.56 -9.91
CA ALA A 228 4.53 -6.34 -9.58
C ALA A 228 4.64 -7.74 -10.19
N VAL A 229 4.27 -8.77 -9.41
CA VAL A 229 4.21 -10.16 -9.85
C VAL A 229 2.76 -10.62 -9.85
N THR A 230 2.27 -11.06 -11.01
CA THR A 230 0.90 -11.58 -11.13
C THR A 230 0.75 -12.97 -10.52
N PRO A 231 -0.49 -13.46 -10.27
CA PRO A 231 -0.71 -14.85 -9.84
C PRO A 231 -0.17 -15.91 -10.79
N TRP A 232 0.11 -15.56 -12.03
CA TRP A 232 0.66 -16.44 -13.08
C TRP A 232 2.18 -16.31 -13.25
N GLY A 233 2.81 -15.40 -12.50
CA GLY A 233 4.26 -15.18 -12.53
C GLY A 233 4.72 -14.12 -13.51
N ASP A 234 3.82 -13.40 -14.17
CA ASP A 234 4.20 -12.29 -15.05
C ASP A 234 4.74 -11.11 -14.25
N LEU A 235 5.72 -10.40 -14.82
CA LEU A 235 6.35 -9.21 -14.26
C LEU A 235 5.82 -7.95 -14.94
N TYR A 236 5.43 -6.96 -14.12
CA TYR A 236 5.03 -5.62 -14.57
C TYR A 236 5.78 -4.55 -13.80
N PRO A 237 5.92 -3.31 -14.34
CA PRO A 237 6.61 -2.21 -13.66
C PRO A 237 6.02 -1.88 -12.30
N CYS A 238 4.69 -1.86 -12.19
CA CYS A 238 3.97 -1.80 -10.91
C CYS A 238 2.55 -2.40 -11.06
N HIS A 239 1.83 -2.47 -9.95
CA HIS A 239 0.48 -3.06 -9.91
C HIS A 239 -0.55 -2.34 -10.80
N GLN A 240 -0.35 -1.05 -11.10
CA GLN A 240 -1.26 -0.29 -11.97
C GLN A 240 -1.19 -0.71 -13.44
N PHE A 241 -0.08 -1.30 -13.87
CA PHE A 241 0.12 -1.77 -15.24
C PHE A 241 -0.26 -3.24 -15.43
N VAL A 242 -0.66 -3.93 -14.37
CA VAL A 242 -1.04 -5.35 -14.45
C VAL A 242 -2.25 -5.53 -15.38
N GLY A 243 -2.07 -6.37 -16.41
CA GLY A 243 -3.10 -6.64 -17.43
C GLY A 243 -3.01 -5.77 -18.68
N MET A 244 -2.05 -4.84 -18.74
CA MET A 244 -1.70 -4.09 -19.95
C MET A 244 -0.53 -4.78 -20.63
N ASP A 245 -0.78 -5.55 -21.68
CA ASP A 245 0.22 -6.42 -22.31
C ASP A 245 1.46 -5.64 -22.80
N GLU A 246 1.27 -4.39 -23.22
CA GLU A 246 2.33 -3.47 -23.65
C GLU A 246 3.33 -3.11 -22.55
N PHE A 247 2.98 -3.30 -21.26
CA PHE A 247 3.87 -3.05 -20.12
C PHE A 247 4.39 -4.33 -19.48
N LYS A 248 4.14 -5.50 -20.06
CA LYS A 248 4.66 -6.75 -19.53
C LYS A 248 6.17 -6.83 -19.71
N LEU A 249 6.91 -6.96 -18.60
CA LEU A 249 8.37 -6.98 -18.59
C LEU A 249 8.99 -8.37 -18.81
N GLY A 250 8.22 -9.44 -18.56
CA GLY A 250 8.69 -10.81 -18.60
C GLY A 250 7.97 -11.66 -17.57
N ASP A 251 8.67 -12.64 -16.98
CA ASP A 251 8.13 -13.52 -15.95
C ASP A 251 9.17 -13.94 -14.93
N VAL A 252 8.73 -14.54 -13.81
CA VAL A 252 9.62 -14.94 -12.70
C VAL A 252 10.57 -16.09 -13.04
N TRP A 253 10.34 -16.85 -14.12
CA TRP A 253 11.19 -17.96 -14.53
C TRP A 253 12.29 -17.55 -15.52
N HIS A 254 11.98 -16.60 -16.40
CA HIS A 254 12.90 -16.14 -17.45
C HIS A 254 13.48 -14.75 -17.17
N GLY A 255 12.94 -14.07 -16.12
CA GLY A 255 13.37 -12.72 -15.75
C GLY A 255 12.76 -11.62 -16.61
N VAL A 256 13.36 -10.43 -16.53
CA VAL A 256 12.99 -9.28 -17.36
C VAL A 256 13.50 -9.52 -18.78
N GLN A 257 12.61 -9.45 -19.76
CA GLN A 257 12.89 -9.68 -21.18
C GLN A 257 12.73 -8.41 -22.01
N ALA A 258 11.80 -7.51 -21.59
CA ALA A 258 11.52 -6.24 -22.25
C ALA A 258 12.30 -5.09 -21.55
N GLU A 259 13.62 -5.08 -21.76
CA GLU A 259 14.49 -4.05 -21.17
C GLU A 259 14.19 -2.64 -21.71
N GLU A 260 13.75 -2.53 -22.97
CA GLU A 260 13.34 -1.26 -23.58
C GLU A 260 12.16 -0.62 -22.84
N ILE A 261 11.16 -1.40 -22.47
CA ILE A 261 10.01 -0.92 -21.68
C ILE A 261 10.47 -0.49 -20.28
N ARG A 262 11.32 -1.30 -19.66
CA ARG A 262 11.89 -1.00 -18.34
C ARG A 262 12.70 0.31 -18.36
N ASP A 263 13.43 0.56 -19.46
CA ASP A 263 14.25 1.77 -19.59
C ASP A 263 13.41 3.05 -19.68
N GLU A 264 12.17 2.98 -20.18
CA GLU A 264 11.23 4.10 -20.16
C GLU A 264 10.83 4.57 -18.74
N PHE A 265 10.98 3.71 -17.74
CA PHE A 265 10.75 4.04 -16.33
C PHE A 265 12.01 4.58 -15.60
N LYS A 266 13.15 4.65 -16.29
CA LYS A 266 14.36 5.30 -15.79
C LYS A 266 14.34 6.78 -16.19
N LEU A 267 14.24 7.68 -15.25
CA LEU A 267 14.31 9.12 -15.47
C LEU A 267 15.76 9.60 -15.57
#